data_509749d88042bfeeb542e4411b570596
#
_entry.id   509749d88042bfeeb542e4411b570596
#
_cell.length_a   1.000
_cell.length_b   1.000
_cell.length_c   1.000
_cell.angle_alpha   90.00
_cell.angle_beta   90.00
_cell.angle_gamma   90.00
#
_symmetry.space_group_name_H-M   'P 1'
#
loop_
_entity.id
_entity.type
_entity.pdbx_description
1 polymer ?
#
loop_
_entity_poly.entity_id
_entity_poly.type
_entity_poly.pdbx_seq_one_letter_code
_entity_poly.pdbx_strand_id
1 'polypeptide(L)'
;MSILLFIIVLVVLIVVHELGHFFAAKWAGMRVDEFGIGYPPRALTVAKKGDTEYTLNWLPFGGFVKIYGEDESEEGGAAARSFVSKPRIVQALVLIAGIAMNLVFAWVLLSITLGLGVPRALTAQEAMNAPDAAIMIASVLPGSPAEGAGIQVGDSIVSATVDEQVFSAPDPEAFTAFIAKDTTGEEITLTIERNGEEITVNAIPRQGIAASDPSRYALGVGVGVVGTLAVSPLEAPIEGARITWEVTKQTAVGLWNFFGSIFTLSADLSQVSGPVGIAGAVGTAAGNGFASLLSLTAIISVNLALINLLPVPALDGGRLLFVIIESIIRRPIPKGVAAAVNTAGFAFLLLLMFAITASDLFKLFTT
;
A
#
# COMPACT_ATOMS: atom_id res chain seq x y z
N MET A 1 -18.01 -6.08 9.34
CA MET A 1 -17.79 -4.67 8.96
C MET A 1 -16.54 -4.49 8.08
N SER A 2 -15.42 -5.14 8.39
CA SER A 2 -14.15 -5.03 7.63
C SER A 2 -14.26 -5.39 6.14
N ILE A 3 -14.99 -6.46 5.79
CA ILE A 3 -15.18 -6.88 4.39
C ILE A 3 -15.94 -5.83 3.57
N LEU A 4 -17.00 -5.23 4.12
CA LEU A 4 -17.74 -4.18 3.43
C LEU A 4 -16.86 -2.96 3.20
N LEU A 5 -16.09 -2.55 4.21
CA LEU A 5 -15.16 -1.43 4.10
C LEU A 5 -14.06 -1.70 3.07
N PHE A 6 -13.51 -2.92 3.06
CA PHE A 6 -12.55 -3.35 2.04
C PHE A 6 -13.13 -3.24 0.63
N ILE A 7 -14.38 -3.71 0.41
CA ILE A 7 -15.06 -3.59 -0.88
C ILE A 7 -15.21 -2.12 -1.27
N ILE A 8 -15.61 -1.24 -0.35
CA ILE A 8 -15.74 0.20 -0.60
C ILE A 8 -14.39 0.80 -1.03
N VAL A 9 -13.33 0.52 -0.27
CA VAL A 9 -11.97 0.98 -0.58
C VAL A 9 -11.56 0.51 -1.98
N LEU A 10 -11.75 -0.78 -2.27
CA LEU A 10 -11.39 -1.36 -3.56
C LEU A 10 -12.17 -0.69 -4.72
N VAL A 11 -13.48 -0.53 -4.57
CA VAL A 11 -14.32 0.15 -5.58
C VAL A 11 -13.84 1.58 -5.81
N VAL A 12 -13.58 2.34 -4.75
CA VAL A 12 -13.06 3.71 -4.87
C VAL A 12 -11.75 3.74 -5.65
N LEU A 13 -10.80 2.86 -5.32
CA LEU A 13 -9.49 2.80 -5.97
C LEU A 13 -9.60 2.46 -7.46
N ILE A 14 -10.48 1.51 -7.81
CA ILE A 14 -10.69 1.12 -9.20
C ILE A 14 -11.41 2.24 -9.96
N VAL A 15 -12.44 2.86 -9.38
CA VAL A 15 -13.13 3.99 -10.02
C VAL A 15 -12.19 5.16 -10.27
N VAL A 16 -11.28 5.45 -9.35
CA VAL A 16 -10.25 6.49 -9.53
C VAL A 16 -9.31 6.13 -10.68
N HIS A 17 -8.89 4.88 -10.77
CA HIS A 17 -8.09 4.36 -11.88
C HIS A 17 -8.80 4.54 -13.22
N GLU A 18 -10.05 4.07 -13.32
CA GLU A 18 -10.88 4.18 -14.53
C GLU A 18 -11.16 5.62 -14.93
N LEU A 19 -11.29 6.55 -13.96
CA LEU A 19 -11.41 7.98 -14.23
C LEU A 19 -10.17 8.53 -14.94
N GLY A 20 -8.98 8.00 -14.65
CA GLY A 20 -7.75 8.36 -15.36
C GLY A 20 -7.85 8.07 -16.86
N HIS A 21 -8.23 6.84 -17.22
CA HIS A 21 -8.45 6.43 -18.62
C HIS A 21 -9.56 7.25 -19.27
N PHE A 22 -10.66 7.43 -18.54
CA PHE A 22 -11.80 8.18 -19.03
C PHE A 22 -11.44 9.62 -19.40
N PHE A 23 -10.81 10.36 -18.50
CA PHE A 23 -10.43 11.75 -18.76
C PHE A 23 -9.41 11.87 -19.89
N ALA A 24 -8.41 11.00 -19.91
CA ALA A 24 -7.40 11.00 -20.98
C ALA A 24 -8.00 10.65 -22.34
N ALA A 25 -8.89 9.66 -22.43
CA ALA A 25 -9.58 9.29 -23.66
C ALA A 25 -10.47 10.44 -24.17
N LYS A 26 -11.24 11.07 -23.28
CA LYS A 26 -12.06 12.25 -23.63
C LYS A 26 -11.22 13.42 -24.08
N TRP A 27 -10.11 13.71 -23.40
CA TRP A 27 -9.17 14.79 -23.79
C TRP A 27 -8.52 14.52 -25.16
N ALA A 28 -8.20 13.24 -25.44
CA ALA A 28 -7.69 12.83 -26.75
C ALA A 28 -8.77 12.79 -27.87
N GLY A 29 -10.01 13.16 -27.57
CA GLY A 29 -11.13 13.14 -28.52
C GLY A 29 -11.55 11.72 -28.94
N MET A 30 -11.30 10.71 -28.08
CA MET A 30 -11.81 9.37 -28.28
C MET A 30 -13.29 9.29 -27.84
N ARG A 31 -14.03 8.39 -28.45
CA ARG A 31 -15.38 8.07 -28.01
C ARG A 31 -15.28 7.08 -26.85
N VAL A 32 -15.97 7.38 -25.76
CA VAL A 32 -16.16 6.46 -24.63
C VAL A 32 -17.62 6.05 -24.63
N ASP A 33 -17.88 4.77 -24.78
CA ASP A 33 -19.22 4.22 -24.89
C ASP A 33 -19.86 4.02 -23.51
N GLU A 34 -19.09 3.51 -22.55
CA GLU A 34 -19.60 3.23 -21.22
C GLU A 34 -18.54 3.52 -20.15
N PHE A 35 -18.99 4.08 -19.02
CA PHE A 35 -18.28 4.15 -17.76
C PHE A 35 -19.10 3.39 -16.73
N GLY A 36 -18.62 2.22 -16.33
CA GLY A 36 -19.33 1.32 -15.43
C GLY A 36 -18.70 1.20 -14.06
N ILE A 37 -19.51 1.33 -13.00
CA ILE A 37 -19.13 0.94 -11.64
C ILE A 37 -19.63 -0.48 -11.39
N GLY A 38 -18.73 -1.38 -11.02
CA GLY A 38 -18.98 -2.82 -10.96
C GLY A 38 -18.91 -3.50 -12.34
N TYR A 39 -18.91 -4.83 -12.34
CA TYR A 39 -18.90 -5.64 -13.57
C TYR A 39 -20.31 -6.13 -13.94
N PRO A 40 -20.58 -6.38 -15.24
CA PRO A 40 -21.83 -6.91 -15.72
C PRO A 40 -22.31 -8.16 -14.97
N PRO A 41 -23.62 -8.42 -14.93
CA PRO A 41 -24.67 -7.76 -15.71
C PRO A 41 -25.06 -6.37 -15.21
N ARG A 42 -25.52 -5.51 -16.13
CA ARG A 42 -25.98 -4.15 -15.83
C ARG A 42 -27.17 -4.16 -14.88
N ALA A 43 -27.08 -3.41 -13.78
CA ALA A 43 -28.19 -3.20 -12.84
C ALA A 43 -29.01 -1.97 -13.21
N LEU A 44 -28.32 -0.84 -13.51
CA LEU A 44 -28.98 0.44 -13.77
C LEU A 44 -28.09 1.31 -14.67
N THR A 45 -28.72 2.01 -15.62
CA THR A 45 -28.13 3.17 -16.31
C THR A 45 -28.44 4.42 -15.49
N VAL A 46 -27.41 5.01 -14.88
CA VAL A 46 -27.56 6.20 -14.02
C VAL A 46 -27.77 7.46 -14.85
N ALA A 47 -27.01 7.60 -15.94
CA ALA A 47 -27.08 8.76 -16.83
C ALA A 47 -26.55 8.41 -18.22
N LYS A 48 -26.91 9.25 -19.20
CA LYS A 48 -26.28 9.27 -20.52
C LYS A 48 -25.93 10.70 -20.87
N LYS A 49 -24.61 10.93 -21.15
CA LYS A 49 -24.13 12.25 -21.53
C LYS A 49 -23.30 12.16 -22.79
N GLY A 50 -23.83 12.71 -23.89
CA GLY A 50 -23.25 12.54 -25.23
C GLY A 50 -23.24 11.07 -25.64
N ASP A 51 -22.08 10.55 -26.02
CA ASP A 51 -21.91 9.15 -26.43
C ASP A 51 -21.70 8.18 -25.22
N THR A 52 -21.53 8.69 -24.00
CA THR A 52 -21.17 7.87 -22.84
C THR A 52 -22.39 7.52 -21.99
N GLU A 53 -22.58 6.24 -21.71
CA GLU A 53 -23.50 5.73 -20.72
C GLU A 53 -22.77 5.52 -19.39
N TYR A 54 -23.34 6.03 -18.30
CA TYR A 54 -22.84 5.81 -16.93
C TYR A 54 -23.71 4.74 -16.29
N THR A 55 -23.11 3.62 -15.92
CA THR A 55 -23.82 2.43 -15.48
C THR A 55 -23.39 1.97 -14.10
N LEU A 56 -24.33 1.39 -13.37
CA LEU A 56 -24.10 0.63 -12.17
C LEU A 56 -24.39 -0.85 -12.48
N ASN A 57 -23.48 -1.73 -12.08
CA ASN A 57 -23.56 -3.14 -12.38
C ASN A 57 -23.68 -3.97 -11.10
N TRP A 58 -24.21 -5.20 -11.24
CA TRP A 58 -24.53 -6.05 -10.07
C TRP A 58 -23.32 -6.58 -9.32
N LEU A 59 -22.19 -6.81 -9.99
CA LEU A 59 -21.01 -7.30 -9.33
C LEU A 59 -20.16 -6.12 -8.83
N PRO A 60 -20.14 -5.84 -7.50
CA PRO A 60 -19.51 -4.64 -6.94
C PRO A 60 -18.00 -4.76 -6.84
N PHE A 61 -17.38 -5.55 -7.71
CA PHE A 61 -15.93 -5.76 -7.73
C PHE A 61 -15.33 -4.99 -8.90
N GLY A 62 -15.05 -3.70 -8.72
CA GLY A 62 -14.33 -2.93 -9.72
C GLY A 62 -15.16 -1.91 -10.48
N GLY A 63 -14.66 -1.59 -11.66
CA GLY A 63 -15.26 -0.67 -12.63
C GLY A 63 -14.62 -0.90 -13.98
N PHE A 64 -15.08 -0.23 -15.00
CA PHE A 64 -14.47 -0.27 -16.32
C PHE A 64 -14.84 0.97 -17.14
N VAL A 65 -13.96 1.31 -18.06
CA VAL A 65 -14.21 2.31 -19.11
C VAL A 65 -14.17 1.60 -20.45
N LYS A 66 -15.28 1.66 -21.20
CA LYS A 66 -15.31 1.11 -22.55
C LYS A 66 -14.94 2.20 -23.56
N ILE A 67 -13.70 2.21 -24.00
CA ILE A 67 -13.20 3.12 -25.02
C ILE A 67 -13.46 2.49 -26.40
N TYR A 68 -14.12 3.22 -27.29
CA TYR A 68 -14.47 2.74 -28.62
C TYR A 68 -13.23 2.30 -29.41
N GLY A 69 -13.24 1.06 -29.90
CA GLY A 69 -12.16 0.46 -30.67
C GLY A 69 -10.91 0.14 -29.86
N GLU A 70 -11.03 0.01 -28.55
CA GLU A 70 -9.96 -0.48 -27.68
C GLU A 70 -9.89 -2.02 -27.73
N ASP A 71 -11.06 -2.67 -27.74
CA ASP A 71 -11.16 -4.10 -27.96
C ASP A 71 -11.13 -4.40 -29.46
N GLU A 72 -10.19 -5.25 -29.85
CA GLU A 72 -9.93 -5.61 -31.26
C GLU A 72 -11.13 -6.36 -31.92
N SER A 73 -12.09 -6.82 -31.15
CA SER A 73 -13.30 -7.50 -31.61
C SER A 73 -14.37 -6.58 -32.20
N GLU A 74 -14.27 -5.24 -31.99
CA GLU A 74 -15.27 -4.30 -32.47
C GLU A 74 -15.03 -3.93 -33.96
N GLU A 75 -16.08 -4.06 -34.77
CA GLU A 75 -16.12 -3.53 -36.13
C GLU A 75 -16.14 -1.99 -36.06
N GLY A 76 -15.03 -1.33 -36.31
CA GLY A 76 -14.95 0.13 -36.24
C GLY A 76 -13.56 0.73 -36.11
N GLY A 77 -12.51 -0.09 -36.23
CA GLY A 77 -11.11 0.35 -36.08
C GLY A 77 -10.64 1.52 -36.95
N ALA A 78 -11.37 1.84 -38.03
CA ALA A 78 -11.03 2.97 -38.94
C ALA A 78 -11.71 4.30 -38.59
N ALA A 79 -12.59 4.35 -37.59
CA ALA A 79 -13.28 5.59 -37.24
C ALA A 79 -12.35 6.56 -36.52
N ALA A 80 -12.36 7.82 -36.89
CA ALA A 80 -11.45 8.88 -36.37
C ALA A 80 -11.45 9.05 -34.83
N ARG A 81 -12.50 8.56 -34.15
CA ARG A 81 -12.65 8.62 -32.69
C ARG A 81 -12.35 7.29 -31.98
N SER A 82 -11.83 6.29 -32.71
CA SER A 82 -11.42 5.00 -32.17
C SER A 82 -10.05 5.08 -31.48
N PHE A 83 -9.83 4.28 -30.44
CA PHE A 83 -8.54 4.16 -29.75
C PHE A 83 -7.42 3.79 -30.72
N VAL A 84 -7.62 2.77 -31.55
CA VAL A 84 -6.59 2.28 -32.50
C VAL A 84 -6.28 3.26 -33.61
N SER A 85 -7.16 4.25 -33.90
CA SER A 85 -6.91 5.28 -34.91
C SER A 85 -6.01 6.41 -34.42
N LYS A 86 -5.76 6.52 -33.12
CA LYS A 86 -4.91 7.56 -32.54
C LYS A 86 -3.42 7.22 -32.65
N PRO A 87 -2.55 8.24 -32.67
CA PRO A 87 -1.11 8.01 -32.59
C PRO A 87 -0.71 7.14 -31.40
N ARG A 88 0.30 6.27 -31.56
CA ARG A 88 0.73 5.34 -30.50
C ARG A 88 1.08 6.03 -29.18
N ILE A 89 1.66 7.24 -29.24
CA ILE A 89 1.95 8.03 -28.04
C ILE A 89 0.67 8.41 -27.28
N VAL A 90 -0.41 8.72 -27.99
CA VAL A 90 -1.70 9.08 -27.38
C VAL A 90 -2.35 7.84 -26.77
N GLN A 91 -2.27 6.68 -27.44
CA GLN A 91 -2.72 5.41 -26.86
C GLN A 91 -1.96 5.10 -25.57
N ALA A 92 -0.63 5.22 -25.57
CA ALA A 92 0.21 5.03 -24.39
C ALA A 92 -0.16 5.98 -23.24
N LEU A 93 -0.40 7.27 -23.55
CA LEU A 93 -0.80 8.26 -22.54
C LEU A 93 -2.15 7.91 -21.92
N VAL A 94 -3.11 7.39 -22.67
CA VAL A 94 -4.40 6.95 -22.14
C VAL A 94 -4.21 5.75 -21.20
N LEU A 95 -3.38 4.77 -21.57
CA LEU A 95 -3.09 3.60 -20.72
C LEU A 95 -2.35 3.99 -19.43
N ILE A 96 -1.41 4.94 -19.51
CA ILE A 96 -0.68 5.42 -18.33
C ILE A 96 -1.56 6.28 -17.43
N ALA A 97 -2.61 6.91 -17.95
CA ALA A 97 -3.44 7.86 -17.20
C ALA A 97 -4.17 7.22 -16.02
N GLY A 98 -4.61 5.97 -16.11
CA GLY A 98 -5.19 5.22 -14.99
C GLY A 98 -4.17 5.02 -13.86
N ILE A 99 -2.96 4.59 -14.23
CA ILE A 99 -1.84 4.40 -13.32
C ILE A 99 -1.46 5.72 -12.62
N ALA A 100 -1.32 6.79 -13.40
CA ALA A 100 -1.01 8.12 -12.90
C ALA A 100 -2.09 8.65 -11.93
N MET A 101 -3.37 8.39 -12.24
CA MET A 101 -4.48 8.84 -11.39
C MET A 101 -4.43 8.16 -10.02
N ASN A 102 -4.08 6.89 -9.92
CA ASN A 102 -3.87 6.21 -8.64
C ASN A 102 -2.72 6.81 -7.84
N LEU A 103 -1.60 7.19 -8.48
CA LEU A 103 -0.50 7.88 -7.80
C LEU A 103 -0.91 9.27 -7.31
N VAL A 104 -1.65 10.03 -8.12
CA VAL A 104 -2.21 11.33 -7.72
C VAL A 104 -3.19 11.16 -6.56
N PHE A 105 -4.04 10.15 -6.60
CA PHE A 105 -4.97 9.87 -5.51
C PHE A 105 -4.24 9.51 -4.21
N ALA A 106 -3.21 8.67 -4.27
CA ALA A 106 -2.36 8.35 -3.12
C ALA A 106 -1.71 9.61 -2.53
N TRP A 107 -1.17 10.48 -3.40
CA TRP A 107 -0.63 11.77 -2.99
C TRP A 107 -1.65 12.64 -2.26
N VAL A 108 -2.88 12.76 -2.79
CA VAL A 108 -3.96 13.53 -2.17
C VAL A 108 -4.32 12.94 -0.80
N LEU A 109 -4.50 11.61 -0.71
CA LEU A 109 -4.82 10.94 0.54
C LEU A 109 -3.74 11.15 1.60
N LEU A 110 -2.46 10.97 1.26
CA LEU A 110 -1.34 11.18 2.17
C LEU A 110 -1.23 12.64 2.61
N SER A 111 -1.47 13.58 1.69
CA SER A 111 -1.48 15.02 2.03
C SER A 111 -2.59 15.35 3.04
N ILE A 112 -3.80 14.80 2.83
CA ILE A 112 -4.92 14.96 3.78
C ILE A 112 -4.56 14.33 5.13
N THR A 113 -4.01 13.12 5.11
CA THR A 113 -3.62 12.37 6.29
C THR A 113 -2.61 13.13 7.14
N LEU A 114 -1.58 13.74 6.52
CA LEU A 114 -0.61 14.58 7.20
C LEU A 114 -1.23 15.84 7.82
N GLY A 115 -2.20 16.43 7.13
CA GLY A 115 -2.93 17.59 7.66
C GLY A 115 -3.85 17.25 8.84
N LEU A 116 -4.37 16.02 8.88
CA LEU A 116 -5.19 15.53 10.02
C LEU A 116 -4.33 15.19 11.25
N GLY A 117 -3.02 15.04 11.07
CA GLY A 117 -2.12 14.52 12.10
C GLY A 117 -2.26 12.99 12.23
N VAL A 118 -1.25 12.27 11.79
CA VAL A 118 -1.18 10.80 11.94
C VAL A 118 0.01 10.47 12.81
N PRO A 119 -0.10 9.47 13.70
CA PRO A 119 1.06 8.91 14.36
C PRO A 119 2.12 8.51 13.32
N ARG A 120 3.30 9.10 13.40
CA ARG A 120 4.43 8.81 12.54
C ARG A 120 5.72 8.79 13.33
N ALA A 121 6.74 8.16 12.78
CA ALA A 121 8.06 8.29 13.34
C ALA A 121 8.48 9.77 13.32
N LEU A 122 8.91 10.27 14.46
CA LEU A 122 9.33 11.64 14.65
C LEU A 122 10.85 11.70 14.83
N THR A 123 11.44 12.80 14.37
CA THR A 123 12.80 13.16 14.78
C THR A 123 12.78 13.67 16.21
N ALA A 124 13.93 13.68 16.88
CA ALA A 124 14.04 14.21 18.25
C ALA A 124 13.53 15.65 18.39
N GLN A 125 13.71 16.47 17.36
CA GLN A 125 13.23 17.85 17.35
C GLN A 125 11.71 17.94 17.18
N GLU A 126 11.11 17.08 16.39
CA GLU A 126 9.65 16.98 16.21
C GLU A 126 8.97 16.44 17.47
N ALA A 127 9.61 15.50 18.15
CA ALA A 127 9.08 14.90 19.39
C ALA A 127 8.88 15.96 20.50
N MET A 128 9.73 16.97 20.57
CA MET A 128 9.58 18.05 21.54
C MET A 128 8.31 18.90 21.31
N ASN A 129 7.77 18.89 20.09
CA ASN A 129 6.58 19.67 19.72
C ASN A 129 5.33 18.78 19.60
N ALA A 130 5.44 17.47 19.77
CA ALA A 130 4.33 16.54 19.71
C ALA A 130 3.86 16.19 21.14
N PRO A 131 2.65 16.60 21.55
CA PRO A 131 2.17 16.40 22.93
C PRO A 131 1.93 14.92 23.28
N ASP A 132 1.78 14.08 22.28
CA ASP A 132 1.56 12.63 22.37
C ASP A 132 2.78 11.81 21.93
N ALA A 133 3.97 12.44 21.90
CA ALA A 133 5.19 11.73 21.55
C ALA A 133 5.48 10.63 22.57
N ALA A 134 5.65 9.40 22.08
CA ALA A 134 5.95 8.22 22.88
C ALA A 134 7.06 7.38 22.26
N ILE A 135 7.82 6.68 23.09
CA ILE A 135 8.79 5.71 22.59
C ILE A 135 8.04 4.45 22.17
N MET A 136 8.21 4.03 20.92
CA MET A 136 7.64 2.79 20.39
C MET A 136 8.73 1.76 20.10
N ILE A 137 8.46 0.50 20.39
CA ILE A 137 9.31 -0.62 20.04
C ILE A 137 9.19 -0.87 18.53
N ALA A 138 10.27 -0.59 17.80
CA ALA A 138 10.34 -0.77 16.35
C ALA A 138 10.87 -2.18 15.96
N SER A 139 11.66 -2.81 16.83
CA SER A 139 12.16 -4.18 16.61
C SER A 139 12.48 -4.85 17.94
N VAL A 140 12.38 -6.17 17.98
CA VAL A 140 12.81 -7.02 19.11
C VAL A 140 13.79 -8.05 18.58
N LEU A 141 14.96 -8.13 19.19
CA LEU A 141 16.01 -9.06 18.77
C LEU A 141 15.68 -10.47 19.27
N PRO A 142 15.69 -11.49 18.40
CA PRO A 142 15.47 -12.87 18.80
C PRO A 142 16.48 -13.34 19.86
N GLY A 143 16.01 -14.08 20.88
CA GLY A 143 16.83 -14.54 22.00
C GLY A 143 17.21 -13.46 23.02
N SER A 144 16.68 -12.25 22.89
CA SER A 144 16.95 -11.13 23.79
C SER A 144 16.13 -11.18 25.08
N PRO A 145 16.54 -10.42 26.12
CA PRO A 145 15.75 -10.22 27.33
C PRO A 145 14.34 -9.68 27.05
N ALA A 146 14.20 -8.79 26.07
CA ALA A 146 12.92 -8.21 25.68
C ALA A 146 11.96 -9.26 25.11
N GLU A 147 12.43 -10.16 24.25
CA GLU A 147 11.63 -11.28 23.75
C GLU A 147 11.19 -12.20 24.89
N GLY A 148 12.15 -12.53 25.80
CA GLY A 148 11.83 -13.37 26.97
C GLY A 148 10.83 -12.74 27.93
N ALA A 149 10.76 -11.41 28.01
CA ALA A 149 9.78 -10.66 28.79
C ALA A 149 8.43 -10.49 28.06
N GLY A 150 8.29 -10.95 26.81
CA GLY A 150 7.08 -10.82 26.02
C GLY A 150 6.83 -9.43 25.43
N ILE A 151 7.87 -8.59 25.31
CA ILE A 151 7.81 -7.30 24.64
C ILE A 151 7.64 -7.56 23.14
N GLN A 152 6.77 -6.79 22.48
CA GLN A 152 6.43 -6.95 21.07
C GLN A 152 6.69 -5.68 20.28
N VAL A 153 6.89 -5.83 18.98
CA VAL A 153 6.93 -4.70 18.05
C VAL A 153 5.57 -4.00 18.07
N GLY A 154 5.59 -2.67 18.18
CA GLY A 154 4.39 -1.84 18.29
C GLY A 154 4.00 -1.49 19.73
N ASP A 155 4.63 -2.07 20.75
CA ASP A 155 4.43 -1.62 22.13
C ASP A 155 4.95 -0.19 22.31
N SER A 156 4.18 0.63 23.01
CA SER A 156 4.59 1.99 23.40
C SER A 156 5.11 1.96 24.84
N ILE A 157 6.29 2.53 25.08
CA ILE A 157 6.88 2.61 26.42
C ILE A 157 6.29 3.82 27.14
N VAL A 158 5.51 3.58 28.19
CA VAL A 158 4.94 4.60 29.07
C VAL A 158 5.98 5.01 30.11
N SER A 159 6.62 4.04 30.75
CA SER A 159 7.69 4.29 31.72
C SER A 159 8.62 3.09 31.87
N ALA A 160 9.83 3.36 32.33
CA ALA A 160 10.78 2.35 32.78
C ALA A 160 11.24 2.67 34.21
N THR A 161 11.23 1.68 35.09
CA THR A 161 11.58 1.85 36.49
C THR A 161 12.70 0.89 36.86
N VAL A 162 13.76 1.40 37.48
CA VAL A 162 14.86 0.65 38.07
C VAL A 162 15.05 1.18 39.49
N ASP A 163 15.01 0.32 40.49
CA ASP A 163 14.96 0.69 41.89
C ASP A 163 13.86 1.72 42.18
N GLU A 164 14.18 2.93 42.47
CA GLU A 164 13.23 4.03 42.70
C GLU A 164 13.27 5.09 41.57
N GLN A 165 14.11 4.86 40.54
CA GLN A 165 14.25 5.80 39.45
C GLN A 165 13.24 5.48 38.34
N VAL A 166 12.50 6.50 37.89
CA VAL A 166 11.50 6.38 36.84
C VAL A 166 11.93 7.22 35.63
N PHE A 167 11.96 6.56 34.47
CA PHE A 167 12.13 7.20 33.18
C PHE A 167 10.78 7.25 32.45
N SER A 168 10.39 8.41 31.93
CA SER A 168 9.12 8.58 31.17
C SER A 168 9.22 9.63 30.04
N ALA A 169 10.44 10.02 29.63
CA ALA A 169 10.60 10.98 28.53
C ALA A 169 10.47 10.31 27.15
N PRO A 170 9.90 10.98 26.13
CA PRO A 170 9.82 10.46 24.78
C PRO A 170 11.17 10.63 24.01
N ASP A 171 12.25 10.21 24.62
CA ASP A 171 13.61 10.31 24.09
C ASP A 171 14.27 8.94 24.04
N PRO A 172 14.45 8.33 22.85
CA PRO A 172 15.04 7.01 22.68
C PRO A 172 16.51 6.92 23.10
N GLU A 173 17.27 8.03 22.94
CA GLU A 173 18.68 8.07 23.34
C GLU A 173 18.80 8.09 24.86
N ALA A 174 18.00 8.94 25.52
CA ALA A 174 17.91 9.01 26.97
C ALA A 174 17.38 7.68 27.56
N PHE A 175 16.37 7.05 26.95
CA PHE A 175 15.89 5.73 27.34
C PHE A 175 17.02 4.69 27.25
N THR A 176 17.73 4.69 26.14
CA THR A 176 18.82 3.74 25.92
C THR A 176 19.98 3.97 26.88
N ALA A 177 20.26 5.23 27.21
CA ALA A 177 21.26 5.61 28.22
C ALA A 177 20.83 5.22 29.65
N PHE A 178 19.54 5.40 29.98
CA PHE A 178 18.96 4.97 31.24
C PHE A 178 19.15 3.46 31.46
N ILE A 179 18.75 2.65 30.48
CA ILE A 179 18.95 1.18 30.53
C ILE A 179 20.43 0.81 30.71
N ALA A 180 21.34 1.54 30.04
CA ALA A 180 22.77 1.19 30.05
C ALA A 180 23.51 1.62 31.33
N LYS A 181 23.11 2.71 31.94
CA LYS A 181 23.81 3.34 33.05
C LYS A 181 23.33 2.85 34.42
N ASP A 182 22.00 2.73 34.55
CA ASP A 182 21.37 2.48 35.84
C ASP A 182 21.07 1.01 36.11
N THR A 183 21.46 0.11 35.18
CA THR A 183 21.27 -1.32 35.34
C THR A 183 22.60 -2.08 35.36
N THR A 184 22.98 -2.54 36.51
CA THR A 184 24.09 -3.50 36.70
C THR A 184 23.61 -4.96 36.56
N GLY A 185 22.63 -5.23 35.69
CA GLY A 185 21.97 -6.53 35.58
C GLY A 185 20.76 -6.68 36.50
N GLU A 186 20.25 -5.59 37.04
CA GLU A 186 19.04 -5.54 37.85
C GLU A 186 17.77 -5.63 37.00
N GLU A 187 16.68 -6.04 37.61
CA GLU A 187 15.39 -6.17 36.94
C GLU A 187 14.80 -4.79 36.65
N ILE A 188 14.42 -4.55 35.41
CA ILE A 188 13.71 -3.35 34.98
C ILE A 188 12.24 -3.67 34.88
N THR A 189 11.42 -2.84 35.52
CA THR A 189 9.96 -2.83 35.33
C THR A 189 9.62 -1.84 34.23
N LEU A 190 9.06 -2.33 33.11
CA LEU A 190 8.56 -1.52 32.00
C LEU A 190 7.04 -1.47 32.05
N THR A 191 6.45 -0.28 32.05
CA THR A 191 5.03 -0.09 31.78
C THR A 191 4.92 0.21 30.28
N ILE A 192 4.27 -0.69 29.57
CA ILE A 192 4.04 -0.58 28.12
C ILE A 192 2.54 -0.43 27.84
N GLU A 193 2.18 0.29 26.81
CA GLU A 193 0.84 0.31 26.27
C GLU A 193 0.78 -0.59 25.02
N ARG A 194 -0.11 -1.56 25.03
CA ARG A 194 -0.38 -2.48 23.92
C ARG A 194 -1.88 -2.52 23.63
N ASN A 195 -2.28 -2.14 22.43
CA ASN A 195 -3.69 -2.08 22.01
C ASN A 195 -4.59 -1.23 22.92
N GLY A 196 -4.04 -0.15 23.52
CA GLY A 196 -4.78 0.72 24.45
C GLY A 196 -4.87 0.21 25.89
N GLU A 197 -4.18 -0.87 26.24
CA GLU A 197 -4.10 -1.40 27.60
C GLU A 197 -2.68 -1.25 28.13
N GLU A 198 -2.55 -0.76 29.37
CA GLU A 198 -1.27 -0.72 30.06
C GLU A 198 -0.90 -2.10 30.62
N ILE A 199 0.27 -2.59 30.27
CA ILE A 199 0.82 -3.87 30.68
C ILE A 199 2.17 -3.63 31.37
N THR A 200 2.37 -4.23 32.52
CA THR A 200 3.66 -4.21 33.20
C THR A 200 4.45 -5.46 32.86
N VAL A 201 5.68 -5.30 32.37
CA VAL A 201 6.60 -6.38 32.04
C VAL A 201 7.92 -6.18 32.75
N ASN A 202 8.53 -7.25 33.21
CA ASN A 202 9.82 -7.25 33.87
C ASN A 202 10.88 -7.88 32.98
N ALA A 203 12.02 -7.21 32.83
CA ALA A 203 13.12 -7.68 32.01
C ALA A 203 14.47 -7.41 32.67
N ILE A 204 15.40 -8.36 32.54
CA ILE A 204 16.77 -8.22 33.06
C ILE A 204 17.72 -7.96 31.88
N PRO A 205 18.28 -6.74 31.74
CA PRO A 205 19.20 -6.42 30.66
C PRO A 205 20.45 -7.29 30.69
N ARG A 206 21.02 -7.56 29.52
CA ARG A 206 22.24 -8.34 29.38
C ARG A 206 23.29 -7.61 28.57
N GLN A 207 24.55 -7.92 28.81
CA GLN A 207 25.69 -7.55 27.97
C GLN A 207 25.74 -8.44 26.71
N GLY A 208 26.45 -7.98 25.67
CA GLY A 208 26.59 -8.71 24.41
C GLY A 208 25.40 -8.61 23.46
N ILE A 209 24.35 -7.86 23.80
CA ILE A 209 23.14 -7.67 22.98
C ILE A 209 23.33 -6.52 21.98
N ALA A 210 23.93 -5.39 22.43
CA ALA A 210 24.16 -4.23 21.57
C ALA A 210 25.41 -4.44 20.70
N ALA A 211 25.22 -4.57 19.38
CA ALA A 211 26.34 -4.79 18.44
C ALA A 211 27.35 -3.63 18.41
N SER A 212 26.89 -2.39 18.68
CA SER A 212 27.73 -1.19 18.73
C SER A 212 28.61 -1.10 19.97
N ASP A 213 28.18 -1.69 21.09
CA ASP A 213 28.94 -1.74 22.36
C ASP A 213 28.55 -3.00 23.15
N PRO A 214 29.30 -4.10 22.98
CA PRO A 214 29.01 -5.36 23.66
C PRO A 214 29.16 -5.32 25.19
N SER A 215 29.84 -4.32 25.74
CA SER A 215 30.00 -4.16 27.19
C SER A 215 28.80 -3.52 27.87
N ARG A 216 27.91 -2.92 27.08
CA ARG A 216 26.73 -2.21 27.54
C ARG A 216 25.60 -3.19 27.84
N TYR A 217 24.85 -2.92 28.91
CA TYR A 217 23.59 -3.61 29.19
C TYR A 217 22.50 -3.14 28.24
N ALA A 218 21.74 -4.09 27.68
CA ALA A 218 20.66 -3.82 26.75
C ALA A 218 19.53 -4.85 26.87
N LEU A 219 18.33 -4.44 26.52
CA LEU A 219 17.14 -5.31 26.44
C LEU A 219 17.03 -6.03 25.10
N GLY A 220 17.66 -5.52 24.05
CA GLY A 220 17.54 -6.05 22.69
C GLY A 220 16.30 -5.54 21.96
N VAL A 221 15.95 -4.29 22.18
CA VAL A 221 14.90 -3.57 21.46
C VAL A 221 15.48 -2.47 20.60
N GLY A 222 14.95 -2.31 19.39
CA GLY A 222 15.10 -1.09 18.62
C GLY A 222 13.94 -0.17 18.93
N VAL A 223 14.25 1.06 19.33
CA VAL A 223 13.25 2.05 19.72
C VAL A 223 13.24 3.25 18.79
N GLY A 224 12.07 3.84 18.59
CA GLY A 224 11.88 5.09 17.88
C GLY A 224 10.85 5.95 18.58
N VAL A 225 10.77 7.23 18.24
CA VAL A 225 9.69 8.09 18.72
C VAL A 225 8.57 8.08 17.70
N VAL A 226 7.36 7.89 18.18
CA VAL A 226 6.14 8.05 17.40
C VAL A 226 5.26 9.09 18.08
N GLY A 227 4.63 9.93 17.30
CA GLY A 227 3.68 10.91 17.82
C GLY A 227 2.88 11.53 16.68
N THR A 228 1.81 12.21 17.04
CA THR A 228 0.93 12.89 16.10
C THR A 228 1.37 14.33 15.92
N LEU A 229 1.93 14.63 14.77
CA LEU A 229 2.26 16.00 14.40
C LEU A 229 1.51 16.35 13.12
N ALA A 230 0.54 17.24 13.23
CA ALA A 230 -0.14 17.80 12.07
C ALA A 230 0.84 18.69 11.28
N VAL A 231 0.98 18.39 10.00
CA VAL A 231 1.76 19.22 9.08
C VAL A 231 0.90 20.39 8.61
N SER A 232 1.51 21.57 8.43
CA SER A 232 0.74 22.74 7.97
C SER A 232 0.07 22.45 6.62
N PRO A 233 -1.12 23.01 6.34
CA PRO A 233 -1.85 22.78 5.08
C PRO A 233 -1.05 23.16 3.82
N LEU A 234 -0.04 24.04 3.94
CA LEU A 234 0.83 24.43 2.83
C LEU A 234 1.97 23.43 2.62
N GLU A 235 2.45 22.79 3.67
CA GLU A 235 3.54 21.83 3.63
C GLU A 235 3.05 20.40 3.38
N ALA A 236 1.83 20.08 3.82
CA ALA A 236 1.26 18.74 3.67
C ALA A 236 1.25 18.22 2.23
N PRO A 237 0.97 18.99 1.16
CA PRO A 237 1.07 18.51 -0.21
C PRO A 237 2.52 18.21 -0.65
N ILE A 238 3.49 18.98 -0.18
CA ILE A 238 4.91 18.79 -0.52
C ILE A 238 5.42 17.52 0.16
N GLU A 239 5.16 17.39 1.45
CA GLU A 239 5.56 16.22 2.22
C GLU A 239 4.79 14.96 1.77
N GLY A 240 3.51 15.09 1.45
CA GLY A 240 2.70 14.04 0.85
C GLY A 240 3.27 13.54 -0.48
N ALA A 241 3.77 14.44 -1.34
CA ALA A 241 4.44 14.05 -2.57
C ALA A 241 5.74 13.30 -2.31
N ARG A 242 6.54 13.73 -1.32
CA ARG A 242 7.77 13.05 -0.91
C ARG A 242 7.48 11.64 -0.41
N ILE A 243 6.51 11.50 0.48
CA ILE A 243 6.11 10.18 1.03
C ILE A 243 5.56 9.28 -0.09
N THR A 244 4.70 9.82 -0.98
CA THR A 244 4.19 9.06 -2.13
C THR A 244 5.32 8.53 -3.00
N TRP A 245 6.33 9.35 -3.27
CA TRP A 245 7.50 8.94 -4.04
C TRP A 245 8.29 7.83 -3.35
N GLU A 246 8.57 7.98 -2.03
CA GLU A 246 9.29 6.97 -1.27
C GLU A 246 8.52 5.64 -1.20
N VAL A 247 7.22 5.68 -0.94
CA VAL A 247 6.34 4.49 -0.96
C VAL A 247 6.35 3.85 -2.35
N THR A 248 6.24 4.66 -3.42
CA THR A 248 6.29 4.17 -4.81
C THR A 248 7.62 3.46 -5.10
N LYS A 249 8.73 4.06 -4.70
CA LYS A 249 10.06 3.48 -4.90
C LYS A 249 10.23 2.16 -4.11
N GLN A 250 9.84 2.13 -2.84
CA GLN A 250 9.92 0.93 -2.01
C GLN A 250 9.04 -0.20 -2.56
N THR A 251 7.82 0.13 -2.97
CA THR A 251 6.90 -0.84 -3.60
C THR A 251 7.47 -1.37 -4.92
N ALA A 252 8.05 -0.49 -5.76
CA ALA A 252 8.66 -0.91 -7.02
C ALA A 252 9.83 -1.88 -6.78
N VAL A 253 10.70 -1.60 -5.80
CA VAL A 253 11.80 -2.49 -5.42
C VAL A 253 11.26 -3.81 -4.85
N GLY A 254 10.25 -3.76 -4.00
CA GLY A 254 9.59 -4.95 -3.44
C GLY A 254 8.99 -5.85 -4.53
N LEU A 255 8.25 -5.26 -5.48
CA LEU A 255 7.69 -5.99 -6.62
C LEU A 255 8.78 -6.58 -7.51
N TRP A 256 9.84 -5.83 -7.79
CA TRP A 256 10.98 -6.32 -8.57
C TRP A 256 11.63 -7.55 -7.92
N ASN A 257 11.88 -7.49 -6.62
CA ASN A 257 12.46 -8.60 -5.87
C ASN A 257 11.50 -9.81 -5.82
N PHE A 258 10.20 -9.56 -5.59
CA PHE A 258 9.19 -10.62 -5.58
C PHE A 258 9.07 -11.33 -6.93
N PHE A 259 8.95 -10.59 -8.03
CA PHE A 259 8.89 -11.23 -9.35
C PHE A 259 10.21 -11.90 -9.71
N GLY A 260 11.35 -11.32 -9.31
CA GLY A 260 12.67 -11.96 -9.45
C GLY A 260 12.72 -13.31 -8.71
N SER A 261 12.20 -13.38 -7.50
CA SER A 261 12.17 -14.62 -6.70
C SER A 261 11.24 -15.70 -7.28
N ILE A 262 10.16 -15.32 -7.98
CA ILE A 262 9.31 -16.27 -8.73
C ILE A 262 10.13 -16.98 -9.80
N PHE A 263 10.93 -16.24 -10.59
CA PHE A 263 11.76 -16.82 -11.64
C PHE A 263 12.87 -17.73 -11.11
N THR A 264 13.34 -17.49 -9.89
CA THR A 264 14.36 -18.32 -9.21
C THR A 264 13.75 -19.44 -8.38
N LEU A 265 12.42 -19.61 -8.39
CA LEU A 265 11.65 -20.57 -7.57
C LEU A 265 11.92 -20.46 -6.07
N SER A 266 12.32 -19.27 -5.61
CA SER A 266 12.59 -18.93 -4.20
C SER A 266 11.56 -18.00 -3.62
N ALA A 267 10.42 -17.78 -4.29
CA ALA A 267 9.38 -16.85 -3.86
C ALA A 267 8.75 -17.34 -2.55
N ASP A 268 8.81 -16.49 -1.54
CA ASP A 268 8.10 -16.69 -0.28
C ASP A 268 6.73 -15.98 -0.37
N LEU A 269 5.70 -16.77 -0.68
CA LEU A 269 4.32 -16.27 -0.76
C LEU A 269 3.78 -15.80 0.59
N SER A 270 4.44 -16.15 1.70
CA SER A 270 4.02 -15.71 3.03
C SER A 270 4.21 -14.20 3.24
N GLN A 271 5.11 -13.58 2.49
CA GLN A 271 5.38 -12.13 2.57
C GLN A 271 4.38 -11.28 1.78
N VAL A 272 3.54 -11.90 0.96
CA VAL A 272 2.53 -11.20 0.17
C VAL A 272 1.17 -11.36 0.81
N SER A 273 0.47 -10.25 1.00
CA SER A 273 -0.92 -10.25 1.46
C SER A 273 -1.86 -10.34 0.27
N GLY A 274 -2.72 -11.34 0.28
CA GLY A 274 -3.81 -11.48 -0.67
C GLY A 274 -5.07 -10.71 -0.23
N PRO A 275 -6.19 -10.93 -0.93
CA PRO A 275 -7.44 -10.22 -0.64
C PRO A 275 -7.91 -10.36 0.81
N VAL A 276 -7.68 -11.51 1.44
CA VAL A 276 -8.09 -11.78 2.82
C VAL A 276 -7.21 -11.00 3.80
N GLY A 277 -5.89 -11.02 3.59
CA GLY A 277 -4.94 -10.25 4.40
C GLY A 277 -5.18 -8.74 4.28
N ILE A 278 -5.43 -8.23 3.05
CA ILE A 278 -5.75 -6.82 2.82
C ILE A 278 -7.06 -6.43 3.51
N ALA A 279 -8.10 -7.28 3.46
CA ALA A 279 -9.37 -7.02 4.15
C ALA A 279 -9.18 -6.96 5.68
N GLY A 280 -8.32 -7.80 6.25
CA GLY A 280 -7.91 -7.73 7.65
C GLY A 280 -7.20 -6.42 7.97
N ALA A 281 -6.20 -6.04 7.16
CA ALA A 281 -5.46 -4.78 7.32
C ALA A 281 -6.37 -3.54 7.25
N VAL A 282 -7.35 -3.53 6.32
CA VAL A 282 -8.37 -2.46 6.22
C VAL A 282 -9.21 -2.40 7.49
N GLY A 283 -9.60 -3.57 8.05
CA GLY A 283 -10.34 -3.63 9.31
C GLY A 283 -9.55 -3.05 10.48
N THR A 284 -8.29 -3.42 10.62
CA THR A 284 -7.37 -2.90 11.64
C THR A 284 -7.14 -1.40 11.47
N ALA A 285 -6.86 -0.95 10.26
CA ALA A 285 -6.65 0.48 9.98
C ALA A 285 -7.89 1.32 10.30
N ALA A 286 -9.09 0.78 10.03
CA ALA A 286 -10.34 1.45 10.40
C ALA A 286 -10.55 1.52 11.92
N GLY A 287 -10.14 0.49 12.66
CA GLY A 287 -10.12 0.48 14.13
C GLY A 287 -9.18 1.54 14.70
N ASN A 288 -8.04 1.76 14.06
CA ASN A 288 -7.03 2.76 14.44
C ASN A 288 -7.41 4.20 14.03
N GLY A 289 -8.56 4.39 13.39
CA GLY A 289 -9.10 5.71 13.04
C GLY A 289 -9.04 6.03 11.55
N PHE A 290 -9.74 7.12 11.20
CA PHE A 290 -9.95 7.53 9.81
C PHE A 290 -8.64 7.84 9.07
N ALA A 291 -7.69 8.48 9.74
CA ALA A 291 -6.40 8.84 9.16
C ALA A 291 -5.56 7.59 8.80
N SER A 292 -5.58 6.55 9.64
CA SER A 292 -4.92 5.26 9.37
C SER A 292 -5.55 4.57 8.17
N LEU A 293 -6.87 4.63 8.04
CA LEU A 293 -7.59 4.07 6.88
C LEU A 293 -7.20 4.81 5.59
N LEU A 294 -7.11 6.16 5.61
CA LEU A 294 -6.66 6.94 4.45
C LEU A 294 -5.21 6.59 4.06
N SER A 295 -4.31 6.48 5.05
CA SER A 295 -2.92 6.09 4.81
C SER A 295 -2.81 4.72 4.16
N LEU A 296 -3.51 3.72 4.69
CA LEU A 296 -3.54 2.38 4.10
C LEU A 296 -4.14 2.39 2.69
N THR A 297 -5.24 3.14 2.47
CA THR A 297 -5.85 3.30 1.15
C THR A 297 -4.87 3.91 0.15
N ALA A 298 -4.05 4.89 0.57
CA ALA A 298 -3.00 5.46 -0.27
C ALA A 298 -1.93 4.45 -0.64
N ILE A 299 -1.48 3.62 0.30
CA ILE A 299 -0.51 2.55 0.04
C ILE A 299 -1.08 1.53 -0.95
N ILE A 300 -2.34 1.10 -0.77
CA ILE A 300 -3.01 0.18 -1.71
C ILE A 300 -3.13 0.83 -3.10
N SER A 301 -3.40 2.15 -3.18
CA SER A 301 -3.47 2.90 -4.44
C SER A 301 -2.12 2.88 -5.19
N VAL A 302 -1.00 3.08 -4.48
CA VAL A 302 0.35 2.97 -5.07
C VAL A 302 0.61 1.55 -5.55
N ASN A 303 0.27 0.53 -4.75
CA ASN A 303 0.43 -0.87 -5.13
C ASN A 303 -0.37 -1.18 -6.41
N LEU A 304 -1.63 -0.75 -6.48
CA LEU A 304 -2.48 -0.94 -7.65
C LEU A 304 -1.90 -0.24 -8.89
N ALA A 305 -1.38 0.98 -8.75
CA ALA A 305 -0.71 1.70 -9.82
C ALA A 305 0.50 0.92 -10.37
N LEU A 306 1.36 0.43 -9.48
CA LEU A 306 2.58 -0.28 -9.89
C LEU A 306 2.30 -1.67 -10.44
N ILE A 307 1.33 -2.40 -9.87
CA ILE A 307 0.91 -3.70 -10.41
C ILE A 307 0.35 -3.51 -11.83
N ASN A 308 -0.49 -2.49 -12.06
CA ASN A 308 -1.02 -2.20 -13.39
C ASN A 308 0.04 -1.69 -14.37
N LEU A 309 1.19 -1.19 -13.90
CA LEU A 309 2.32 -0.82 -14.75
C LEU A 309 3.16 -2.03 -15.19
N LEU A 310 3.06 -3.16 -14.50
CA LEU A 310 3.83 -4.36 -14.88
C LEU A 310 3.48 -4.83 -16.29
N PRO A 311 4.49 -5.27 -17.08
CA PRO A 311 4.27 -5.75 -18.45
C PRO A 311 3.64 -7.15 -18.46
N VAL A 312 2.58 -7.32 -17.68
CA VAL A 312 1.83 -8.58 -17.56
C VAL A 312 0.56 -8.45 -18.41
N PRO A 313 0.30 -9.41 -19.30
CA PRO A 313 -0.92 -9.44 -20.10
C PRO A 313 -2.16 -9.38 -19.20
N ALA A 314 -3.24 -8.80 -19.71
CA ALA A 314 -4.48 -8.48 -18.98
C ALA A 314 -4.41 -7.26 -18.05
N LEU A 315 -3.25 -6.65 -17.85
CA LEU A 315 -3.06 -5.37 -17.16
C LEU A 315 -2.75 -4.25 -18.17
N ASP A 316 -2.88 -2.98 -17.75
CA ASP A 316 -2.57 -1.83 -18.61
C ASP A 316 -1.12 -1.82 -19.09
N GLY A 317 -0.19 -2.22 -18.22
CA GLY A 317 1.23 -2.37 -18.55
C GLY A 317 1.47 -3.41 -19.65
N GLY A 318 0.69 -4.47 -19.70
CA GLY A 318 0.72 -5.45 -20.78
C GLY A 318 0.19 -4.85 -22.10
N ARG A 319 -0.90 -4.10 -22.05
CA ARG A 319 -1.43 -3.36 -23.21
C ARG A 319 -0.45 -2.29 -23.68
N LEU A 320 0.15 -1.55 -22.73
CA LEU A 320 1.19 -0.56 -23.03
C LEU A 320 2.41 -1.21 -23.73
N LEU A 321 2.84 -2.38 -23.28
CA LEU A 321 3.89 -3.15 -23.92
C LEU A 321 3.54 -3.49 -25.37
N PHE A 322 2.31 -3.90 -25.66
CA PHE A 322 1.86 -4.15 -27.05
C PHE A 322 1.93 -2.87 -27.87
N VAL A 323 1.45 -1.72 -27.38
CA VAL A 323 1.54 -0.43 -28.08
C VAL A 323 3.00 -0.05 -28.37
N ILE A 324 3.91 -0.29 -27.43
CA ILE A 324 5.35 -0.04 -27.62
C ILE A 324 5.92 -0.97 -28.68
N ILE A 325 5.66 -2.26 -28.62
CA ILE A 325 6.13 -3.25 -29.61
C ILE A 325 5.62 -2.89 -31.00
N GLU A 326 4.32 -2.60 -31.15
CA GLU A 326 3.73 -2.19 -32.43
C GLU A 326 4.33 -0.89 -32.97
N SER A 327 4.70 0.05 -32.09
CA SER A 327 5.38 1.30 -32.46
C SER A 327 6.76 1.02 -33.06
N ILE A 328 7.51 0.07 -32.48
CA ILE A 328 8.86 -0.32 -32.94
C ILE A 328 8.79 -1.10 -34.24
N ILE A 329 7.90 -2.11 -34.30
CA ILE A 329 7.76 -3.02 -35.46
C ILE A 329 7.01 -2.33 -36.60
N ARG A 330 6.28 -1.24 -36.32
CA ARG A 330 5.42 -0.49 -37.26
C ARG A 330 4.33 -1.36 -37.91
N ARG A 331 3.91 -2.41 -37.24
CA ARG A 331 2.84 -3.31 -37.67
C ARG A 331 2.00 -3.73 -36.45
N PRO A 332 0.68 -3.90 -36.61
CA PRO A 332 -0.15 -4.43 -35.53
C PRO A 332 0.22 -5.87 -35.21
N ILE A 333 0.15 -6.23 -33.92
CA ILE A 333 0.28 -7.61 -33.46
C ILE A 333 -0.93 -8.41 -33.98
N PRO A 334 -0.73 -9.64 -34.52
CA PRO A 334 -1.87 -10.47 -34.95
C PRO A 334 -2.85 -10.69 -33.82
N LYS A 335 -4.15 -10.49 -34.07
CA LYS A 335 -5.22 -10.60 -33.06
C LYS A 335 -5.19 -11.91 -32.29
N GLY A 336 -4.95 -13.04 -32.97
CA GLY A 336 -4.85 -14.36 -32.31
C GLY A 336 -3.67 -14.44 -31.31
N VAL A 337 -2.54 -13.77 -31.60
CA VAL A 337 -1.38 -13.74 -30.70
C VAL A 337 -1.70 -12.87 -29.48
N ALA A 338 -2.24 -11.68 -29.69
CA ALA A 338 -2.62 -10.78 -28.59
C ALA A 338 -3.66 -11.44 -27.67
N ALA A 339 -4.70 -12.06 -28.23
CA ALA A 339 -5.70 -12.78 -27.46
C ALA A 339 -5.12 -13.97 -26.68
N ALA A 340 -4.25 -14.79 -27.30
CA ALA A 340 -3.61 -15.92 -26.63
C ALA A 340 -2.71 -15.46 -25.46
N VAL A 341 -1.91 -14.42 -25.67
CA VAL A 341 -1.04 -13.86 -24.64
C VAL A 341 -1.85 -13.27 -23.50
N ASN A 342 -2.93 -12.50 -23.79
CA ASN A 342 -3.82 -11.97 -22.76
C ASN A 342 -4.52 -13.06 -21.95
N THR A 343 -5.00 -14.14 -22.61
CA THR A 343 -5.63 -15.27 -21.94
C THR A 343 -4.63 -15.99 -21.02
N ALA A 344 -3.40 -16.22 -21.49
CA ALA A 344 -2.35 -16.86 -20.69
C ALA A 344 -1.97 -15.98 -19.48
N GLY A 345 -1.83 -14.67 -19.67
CA GLY A 345 -1.56 -13.71 -18.57
C GLY A 345 -2.68 -13.67 -17.54
N PHE A 346 -3.92 -13.65 -18.00
CA PHE A 346 -5.09 -13.69 -17.10
C PHE A 346 -5.15 -14.99 -16.29
N ALA A 347 -4.91 -16.14 -16.94
CA ALA A 347 -4.85 -17.44 -16.27
C ALA A 347 -3.72 -17.46 -15.22
N PHE A 348 -2.54 -16.93 -15.56
CA PHE A 348 -1.42 -16.80 -14.62
C PHE A 348 -1.79 -15.95 -13.41
N LEU A 349 -2.41 -14.77 -13.61
CA LEU A 349 -2.84 -13.89 -12.52
C LEU A 349 -3.89 -14.56 -11.63
N LEU A 350 -4.84 -15.30 -12.21
CA LEU A 350 -5.83 -16.06 -11.44
C LEU A 350 -5.17 -17.14 -10.58
N LEU A 351 -4.22 -17.89 -11.13
CA LEU A 351 -3.48 -18.91 -10.39
C LEU A 351 -2.67 -18.31 -9.26
N LEU A 352 -1.98 -17.19 -9.53
CA LEU A 352 -1.22 -16.46 -8.50
C LEU A 352 -2.14 -15.95 -7.39
N MET A 353 -3.27 -15.32 -7.74
CA MET A 353 -4.27 -14.85 -6.78
C MET A 353 -4.80 -16.02 -5.92
N PHE A 354 -5.09 -17.18 -6.55
CA PHE A 354 -5.55 -18.35 -5.81
C PHE A 354 -4.49 -18.87 -4.84
N ALA A 355 -3.21 -18.94 -5.27
CA ALA A 355 -2.11 -19.38 -4.42
C ALA A 355 -1.90 -18.44 -3.21
N ILE A 356 -1.94 -17.11 -3.44
CA ILE A 356 -1.78 -16.12 -2.37
C ILE A 356 -2.99 -16.17 -1.41
N THR A 357 -4.22 -16.30 -1.93
CA THR A 357 -5.42 -16.42 -1.09
C THR A 357 -5.40 -17.69 -0.24
N ALA A 358 -4.93 -18.81 -0.81
CA ALA A 358 -4.75 -20.04 -0.06
C ALA A 358 -3.71 -19.89 1.06
N SER A 359 -2.60 -19.19 0.79
CA SER A 359 -1.59 -18.83 1.79
C SER A 359 -2.19 -17.96 2.91
N ASP A 360 -2.99 -16.94 2.58
CA ASP A 360 -3.67 -16.11 3.58
C ASP A 360 -4.59 -16.92 4.49
N LEU A 361 -5.40 -17.82 3.90
CA LEU A 361 -6.28 -18.69 4.67
C LEU A 361 -5.50 -19.63 5.57
N PHE A 362 -4.40 -20.21 5.08
CA PHE A 362 -3.55 -21.07 5.87
C PHE A 362 -2.99 -20.36 7.10
N LYS A 363 -2.53 -19.12 6.94
CA LYS A 363 -2.05 -18.28 8.07
C LYS A 363 -3.14 -18.09 9.14
N LEU A 364 -4.40 -17.86 8.73
CA LEU A 364 -5.51 -17.68 9.68
C LEU A 364 -5.82 -18.93 10.54
N PHE A 365 -5.43 -20.12 10.08
CA PHE A 365 -5.64 -21.37 10.83
C PHE A 365 -4.41 -21.81 11.63
N THR A 366 -3.25 -21.18 11.41
CA THR A 366 -1.98 -21.55 12.05
C THR A 366 -1.49 -20.54 13.08
N THR A 367 -2.10 -19.34 13.14
CA THR A 367 -1.95 -18.33 14.20
C THR A 367 -3.13 -18.38 15.14
#